data_9fe5538401109f83f899c18b8ce64895
#
_entry.id   9fe5538401109f83f899c18b8ce64895
#
_cell.length_a   1.000
_cell.length_b   1.000
_cell.length_c   1.000
_cell.angle_alpha   90.00
_cell.angle_beta   90.00
_cell.angle_gamma   90.00
#
_symmetry.space_group_name_H-M   'P 1'
#
loop_
_entity.id
_entity.type
_entity.pdbx_description
1 polymer ?
#
loop_
_entity_poly.entity_id
_entity_poly.type
_entity_poly.pdbx_seq_one_letter_code
_entity_poly.pdbx_strand_id
1 'polypeptide(L)'
;MATAYDASAQYEIKSWDVEYRIALVRTLMARIYQPQGDGPFPVLLDVHGGAWNDQDRTANALVDQQLAASGVLVVAIDLRLASEAPYPASVADANYGIRWLKSKAREWNGDPETLGVLGSSSGGHVVELIAMRPNDPRYNEFTLEEAPNLDATLNYVIARSPISNTIARYENAKSKQRKNMMHNNETYFDPWDSIHEANPQEILDRGEVVSLPPMFVLQGSLDDNVMPETQAHFVDCYRRAGGDIEFEVFARAEHRWVHTPSPETDRAIDMMKNYIATRLGAMQPVG
;
A
#
# COMPACT_ATOMS: atom_id res chain seq x y z
N MET A 1 -5.37 -3.21 27.68
CA MET A 1 -6.29 -3.47 26.54
C MET A 1 -6.04 -2.37 25.53
N ALA A 2 -5.83 -2.70 24.28
CA ALA A 2 -5.71 -1.68 23.23
C ALA A 2 -7.02 -0.86 23.22
N THR A 3 -6.91 0.46 23.17
CA THR A 3 -8.07 1.34 23.05
C THR A 3 -8.73 1.04 21.70
N ALA A 4 -10.05 0.84 21.67
CA ALA A 4 -10.76 0.62 20.42
C ALA A 4 -10.58 1.86 19.53
N TYR A 5 -10.17 1.67 18.28
CA TYR A 5 -10.04 2.76 17.33
C TYR A 5 -11.40 3.37 17.00
N ASP A 6 -11.53 4.68 17.20
CA ASP A 6 -12.71 5.47 16.85
C ASP A 6 -12.44 6.32 15.61
N ALA A 7 -13.05 5.94 14.48
CA ALA A 7 -12.88 6.61 13.19
C ALA A 7 -13.34 8.10 13.20
N SER A 8 -14.15 8.51 14.17
CA SER A 8 -14.64 9.89 14.35
C SER A 8 -13.76 10.74 15.25
N ALA A 9 -12.80 10.14 15.95
CA ALA A 9 -11.90 10.87 16.84
C ALA A 9 -11.03 11.88 16.09
N GLN A 10 -10.59 12.90 16.80
CA GLN A 10 -9.71 13.93 16.25
C GLN A 10 -8.53 14.16 17.19
N TYR A 11 -7.33 14.08 16.64
CA TYR A 11 -6.06 14.25 17.34
C TYR A 11 -5.23 15.34 16.67
N GLU A 12 -4.48 16.09 17.46
CA GLU A 12 -3.33 16.81 16.92
C GLU A 12 -2.29 15.81 16.42
N ILE A 13 -1.54 16.17 15.38
CA ILE A 13 -0.52 15.30 14.81
C ILE A 13 0.86 15.99 14.87
N LYS A 14 1.87 15.18 15.11
CA LYS A 14 3.27 15.56 14.92
C LYS A 14 3.84 14.76 13.75
N SER A 15 4.63 15.42 12.88
CA SER A 15 5.28 14.72 11.78
C SER A 15 6.77 15.08 11.70
N TRP A 16 7.58 14.06 11.33
CA TRP A 16 9.02 14.22 11.12
C TRP A 16 9.53 13.08 10.23
N ASP A 17 10.74 13.24 9.71
CA ASP A 17 11.39 12.22 8.90
C ASP A 17 12.45 11.47 9.73
N VAL A 18 12.58 10.17 9.43
CA VAL A 18 13.63 9.31 9.97
C VAL A 18 14.24 8.47 8.85
N GLU A 19 15.50 8.09 9.02
CA GLU A 19 16.12 7.09 8.16
C GLU A 19 15.59 5.71 8.55
N TYR A 20 15.04 4.95 7.58
CA TYR A 20 14.59 3.60 7.88
C TYR A 20 15.50 2.52 7.25
N ARG A 21 16.24 2.89 6.19
CA ARG A 21 17.17 1.98 5.52
C ARG A 21 18.24 2.73 4.72
N ILE A 22 19.46 2.19 4.71
CA ILE A 22 20.52 2.64 3.80
C ILE A 22 20.51 1.69 2.59
N ALA A 23 20.17 2.21 1.42
CA ALA A 23 20.32 1.53 0.14
C ALA A 23 21.66 1.90 -0.50
N LEU A 24 22.11 1.10 -1.48
CA LEU A 24 23.42 1.32 -2.12
C LEU A 24 23.58 2.71 -2.75
N VAL A 25 22.48 3.31 -3.24
CA VAL A 25 22.47 4.58 -3.98
C VAL A 25 22.06 5.76 -3.13
N ARG A 26 21.27 5.57 -2.09
CA ARG A 26 20.83 6.62 -1.16
C ARG A 26 20.26 6.07 0.13
N THR A 27 20.12 6.92 1.13
CA THR A 27 19.32 6.63 2.31
C THR A 27 17.83 6.74 1.97
N LEU A 28 17.05 5.73 2.34
CA LEU A 28 15.60 5.72 2.25
C LEU A 28 15.01 6.25 3.55
N MET A 29 14.13 7.24 3.40
CA MET A 29 13.50 7.94 4.52
C MET A 29 12.08 7.45 4.74
N ALA A 30 11.63 7.50 5.98
CA ALA A 30 10.24 7.34 6.37
C ALA A 30 9.73 8.64 6.99
N ARG A 31 8.50 9.04 6.67
CA ARG A 31 7.79 10.14 7.33
C ARG A 31 6.78 9.57 8.30
N ILE A 32 6.95 9.93 9.57
CA ILE A 32 6.08 9.54 10.65
C ILE A 32 4.99 10.62 10.80
N TYR A 33 3.73 10.21 10.86
CA TYR A 33 2.60 11.05 11.25
C TYR A 33 2.01 10.44 12.53
N GLN A 34 2.37 11.00 13.68
CA GLN A 34 2.00 10.48 14.99
C GLN A 34 0.83 11.27 15.58
N PRO A 35 -0.31 10.61 15.88
CA PRO A 35 -1.34 11.21 16.73
C PRO A 35 -0.81 11.52 18.13
N GLN A 36 -1.24 12.64 18.71
CA GLN A 36 -0.86 13.04 20.07
C GLN A 36 -1.94 12.63 21.05
N GLY A 37 -1.67 11.67 21.93
CA GLY A 37 -2.62 11.09 22.89
C GLY A 37 -2.11 9.81 23.52
N ASP A 38 -2.97 9.15 24.29
CA ASP A 38 -2.57 8.06 25.17
C ASP A 38 -2.36 6.71 24.44
N GLY A 39 -2.70 6.52 23.19
CA GLY A 39 -2.47 5.27 22.44
C GLY A 39 -2.66 3.96 23.23
N PRO A 40 -2.10 2.82 22.81
CA PRO A 40 -1.40 2.67 21.56
C PRO A 40 -2.34 2.81 20.36
N PHE A 41 -1.87 3.53 19.33
CA PHE A 41 -2.62 3.76 18.10
C PHE A 41 -2.48 2.61 17.12
N PRO A 42 -3.50 2.29 16.29
CA PRO A 42 -3.32 1.39 15.17
C PRO A 42 -2.28 1.93 14.19
N VAL A 43 -1.62 1.01 13.48
CA VAL A 43 -0.45 1.31 12.65
C VAL A 43 -0.78 1.08 11.19
N LEU A 44 -0.38 2.03 10.33
CA LEU A 44 -0.51 1.94 8.88
C LEU A 44 0.80 2.32 8.20
N LEU A 45 1.31 1.47 7.32
CA LEU A 45 2.39 1.84 6.40
C LEU A 45 1.78 2.37 5.10
N ASP A 46 2.25 3.53 4.62
CA ASP A 46 1.87 4.06 3.31
C ASP A 46 2.98 3.88 2.28
N VAL A 47 2.59 3.40 1.09
CA VAL A 47 3.46 3.15 -0.06
C VAL A 47 2.98 3.98 -1.26
N HIS A 48 3.81 4.96 -1.63
CA HIS A 48 3.48 5.94 -2.68
C HIS A 48 3.39 5.33 -4.08
N GLY A 49 2.70 6.05 -4.98
CA GLY A 49 2.61 5.76 -6.40
C GLY A 49 3.83 6.25 -7.20
N GLY A 50 3.55 6.79 -8.42
CA GLY A 50 4.59 7.35 -9.29
C GLY A 50 5.09 6.40 -10.38
N ALA A 51 4.31 5.36 -10.70
CA ALA A 51 4.65 4.37 -11.73
C ALA A 51 6.04 3.74 -11.52
N TRP A 52 6.41 3.50 -10.25
CA TRP A 52 7.70 2.98 -9.76
C TRP A 52 8.93 3.85 -10.08
N ASN A 53 8.76 4.96 -10.79
CA ASN A 53 9.85 5.78 -11.34
C ASN A 53 9.92 7.19 -10.75
N ASP A 54 8.97 7.57 -9.91
CA ASP A 54 8.84 8.92 -9.39
C ASP A 54 8.16 8.92 -8.00
N GLN A 55 8.14 10.07 -7.36
CA GLN A 55 7.55 10.35 -6.06
C GLN A 55 8.39 9.81 -4.87
N ASP A 56 7.91 10.13 -3.69
CA ASP A 56 8.52 9.79 -2.40
C ASP A 56 7.44 9.70 -1.30
N ARG A 57 7.85 9.50 -0.06
CA ARG A 57 7.03 9.43 1.16
C ARG A 57 6.08 10.62 1.39
N THR A 58 6.16 11.67 0.58
CA THR A 58 5.28 12.86 0.73
C THR A 58 4.08 12.84 -0.21
N ALA A 59 4.04 11.88 -1.14
CA ALA A 59 3.07 11.87 -2.24
C ALA A 59 1.61 11.76 -1.79
N ASN A 60 1.34 11.05 -0.70
CA ASN A 60 0.00 10.84 -0.16
C ASN A 60 -0.29 11.70 1.08
N ALA A 61 0.50 12.75 1.35
CA ALA A 61 0.45 13.54 2.59
C ALA A 61 -0.96 14.02 3.00
N LEU A 62 -1.84 14.30 2.04
CA LEU A 62 -3.24 14.68 2.33
C LEU A 62 -4.00 13.55 3.05
N VAL A 63 -3.87 12.34 2.54
CA VAL A 63 -4.53 11.15 3.12
C VAL A 63 -3.87 10.76 4.44
N ASP A 64 -2.54 10.75 4.47
CA ASP A 64 -1.75 10.36 5.65
C ASP A 64 -2.07 11.24 6.86
N GLN A 65 -2.11 12.56 6.66
CA GLN A 65 -2.46 13.52 7.72
C GLN A 65 -3.88 13.31 8.24
N GLN A 66 -4.85 13.07 7.35
CA GLN A 66 -6.25 12.86 7.73
C GLN A 66 -6.45 11.52 8.48
N LEU A 67 -5.76 10.47 8.08
CA LEU A 67 -5.76 9.19 8.80
C LEU A 67 -5.07 9.33 10.15
N ALA A 68 -3.93 10.04 10.20
CA ALA A 68 -3.24 10.29 11.47
C ALA A 68 -4.09 11.16 12.41
N ALA A 69 -4.76 12.19 11.90
CA ALA A 69 -5.66 13.02 12.70
C ALA A 69 -6.85 12.24 13.27
N SER A 70 -7.23 11.10 12.69
CA SER A 70 -8.25 10.20 13.26
C SER A 70 -7.71 9.21 14.29
N GLY A 71 -6.40 9.23 14.57
CA GLY A 71 -5.81 8.34 15.58
C GLY A 71 -5.13 7.10 15.00
N VAL A 72 -4.62 7.16 13.78
CA VAL A 72 -3.78 6.10 13.17
C VAL A 72 -2.33 6.57 13.16
N LEU A 73 -1.39 5.79 13.68
CA LEU A 73 0.03 6.02 13.43
C LEU A 73 0.34 5.69 11.98
N VAL A 74 0.51 6.71 11.13
CA VAL A 74 0.83 6.52 9.71
C VAL A 74 2.31 6.72 9.48
N VAL A 75 2.91 5.81 8.72
CA VAL A 75 4.32 5.86 8.34
C VAL A 75 4.43 5.70 6.83
N ALA A 76 4.75 6.79 6.13
CA ALA A 76 4.96 6.80 4.69
C ALA A 76 6.45 6.61 4.37
N ILE A 77 6.78 5.72 3.44
CA ILE A 77 8.16 5.34 3.15
C ILE A 77 8.60 5.68 1.73
N ASP A 78 9.89 6.01 1.58
CA ASP A 78 10.57 6.01 0.28
C ASP A 78 10.80 4.58 -0.19
N LEU A 79 10.89 4.41 -1.51
CA LEU A 79 11.30 3.16 -2.15
C LEU A 79 12.44 3.43 -3.12
N ARG A 80 13.28 2.45 -3.43
CA ARG A 80 14.13 2.53 -4.62
C ARG A 80 13.26 2.68 -5.86
N LEU A 81 13.55 3.70 -6.66
CA LEU A 81 12.88 3.92 -7.93
C LEU A 81 13.44 2.97 -9.00
N ALA A 82 12.69 2.73 -10.07
CA ALA A 82 13.11 1.81 -11.13
C ALA A 82 14.43 2.22 -11.80
N SER A 83 14.73 3.53 -11.84
CA SER A 83 16.02 4.05 -12.33
C SER A 83 17.20 3.73 -11.39
N GLU A 84 16.94 3.40 -10.12
CA GLU A 84 17.94 3.01 -9.13
C GLU A 84 18.11 1.49 -9.09
N ALA A 85 16.99 0.76 -9.18
CA ALA A 85 16.96 -0.69 -9.28
C ALA A 85 15.57 -1.18 -9.78
N PRO A 86 15.51 -2.10 -10.74
CA PRO A 86 14.26 -2.65 -11.25
C PRO A 86 13.56 -3.55 -10.22
N TYR A 87 12.39 -4.10 -10.59
CA TYR A 87 11.74 -5.15 -9.81
C TYR A 87 12.74 -6.30 -9.49
N PRO A 88 12.78 -6.83 -8.25
CA PRO A 88 11.84 -6.63 -7.16
C PRO A 88 12.25 -5.57 -6.12
N ALA A 89 13.17 -4.66 -6.42
CA ALA A 89 13.81 -3.78 -5.45
C ALA A 89 12.83 -2.98 -4.56
N SER A 90 11.85 -2.32 -5.15
CA SER A 90 10.85 -1.54 -4.38
C SER A 90 9.96 -2.43 -3.51
N VAL A 91 9.67 -3.66 -3.96
CA VAL A 91 8.89 -4.63 -3.16
C VAL A 91 9.72 -5.10 -1.96
N ALA A 92 11.02 -5.34 -2.15
CA ALA A 92 11.93 -5.68 -1.06
C ALA A 92 12.09 -4.53 -0.04
N ASP A 93 12.12 -3.28 -0.51
CA ASP A 93 12.16 -2.10 0.37
C ASP A 93 10.90 -1.99 1.23
N ALA A 94 9.72 -2.16 0.63
CA ALA A 94 8.46 -2.11 1.36
C ALA A 94 8.29 -3.32 2.31
N ASN A 95 8.73 -4.51 1.92
CA ASN A 95 8.80 -5.67 2.81
C ASN A 95 9.67 -5.38 4.03
N TYR A 96 10.86 -4.82 3.82
CA TYR A 96 11.73 -4.39 4.92
C TYR A 96 11.04 -3.31 5.77
N GLY A 97 10.41 -2.32 5.15
CA GLY A 97 9.66 -1.24 5.81
C GLY A 97 8.56 -1.75 6.73
N ILE A 98 7.82 -2.79 6.33
CA ILE A 98 6.79 -3.46 7.15
C ILE A 98 7.43 -4.07 8.41
N ARG A 99 8.49 -4.85 8.25
CA ARG A 99 9.18 -5.51 9.38
C ARG A 99 9.84 -4.49 10.31
N TRP A 100 10.47 -3.47 9.75
CA TRP A 100 11.04 -2.35 10.48
C TRP A 100 9.96 -1.59 11.28
N LEU A 101 8.82 -1.28 10.66
CA LEU A 101 7.73 -0.60 11.36
C LEU A 101 7.15 -1.47 12.50
N LYS A 102 7.01 -2.77 12.30
CA LYS A 102 6.64 -3.70 13.39
C LYS A 102 7.61 -3.61 14.57
N SER A 103 8.92 -3.47 14.32
CA SER A 103 9.92 -3.34 15.38
C SER A 103 9.89 -1.98 16.09
N LYS A 104 9.50 -0.90 15.37
CA LYS A 104 9.60 0.50 15.84
C LYS A 104 8.30 1.12 16.33
N ALA A 105 7.13 0.58 15.95
CA ALA A 105 5.83 1.23 16.19
C ALA A 105 5.61 1.63 17.65
N ARG A 106 6.05 0.81 18.60
CA ARG A 106 5.91 1.08 20.05
C ARG A 106 6.68 2.31 20.51
N GLU A 107 7.78 2.68 19.82
CA GLU A 107 8.55 3.89 20.13
C GLU A 107 7.73 5.17 19.83
N TRP A 108 6.73 5.04 18.97
CA TRP A 108 5.83 6.13 18.54
C TRP A 108 4.39 5.92 19.00
N ASN A 109 4.21 5.16 20.08
CA ASN A 109 2.91 4.89 20.67
C ASN A 109 1.94 4.14 19.75
N GLY A 110 2.47 3.33 18.82
CA GLY A 110 1.71 2.44 17.94
C GLY A 110 1.65 1.00 18.42
N ASP A 111 0.58 0.29 18.05
CA ASP A 111 0.44 -1.14 18.29
C ASP A 111 0.82 -1.94 17.03
N PRO A 112 2.02 -2.57 16.97
CA PRO A 112 2.49 -3.31 15.80
C PRO A 112 1.59 -4.49 15.40
N GLU A 113 0.79 -5.01 16.33
CA GLU A 113 -0.13 -6.13 16.06
C GLU A 113 -1.31 -5.71 15.18
N THR A 114 -1.52 -4.39 14.99
CA THR A 114 -2.62 -3.84 14.18
C THR A 114 -2.19 -3.44 12.77
N LEU A 115 -0.94 -3.71 12.38
CA LEU A 115 -0.35 -3.18 11.15
C LEU A 115 -1.14 -3.56 9.90
N GLY A 116 -1.62 -2.52 9.21
CA GLY A 116 -2.12 -2.56 7.84
C GLY A 116 -1.23 -1.77 6.89
N VAL A 117 -1.57 -1.81 5.60
CA VAL A 117 -0.88 -1.01 4.57
C VAL A 117 -1.86 -0.24 3.71
N LEU A 118 -1.45 0.93 3.26
CA LEU A 118 -2.06 1.70 2.19
C LEU A 118 -1.09 1.73 0.99
N GLY A 119 -1.58 1.47 -0.20
CA GLY A 119 -0.78 1.60 -1.42
C GLY A 119 -1.54 2.33 -2.53
N SER A 120 -0.87 3.24 -3.22
CA SER A 120 -1.48 4.03 -4.29
C SER A 120 -0.87 3.71 -5.65
N SER A 121 -1.69 3.40 -6.67
CA SER A 121 -1.21 3.15 -8.04
C SER A 121 -0.11 2.07 -8.09
N SER A 122 1.12 2.40 -8.48
CA SER A 122 2.26 1.48 -8.41
C SER A 122 2.62 1.05 -6.98
N GLY A 123 2.38 1.89 -5.97
CA GLY A 123 2.47 1.48 -4.56
C GLY A 123 1.38 0.47 -4.19
N GLY A 124 0.17 0.59 -4.78
CA GLY A 124 -0.88 -0.43 -4.69
C GLY A 124 -0.41 -1.79 -5.22
N HIS A 125 0.25 -1.81 -6.38
CA HIS A 125 0.89 -3.03 -6.92
C HIS A 125 1.90 -3.63 -5.93
N VAL A 126 2.79 -2.80 -5.37
CA VAL A 126 3.81 -3.24 -4.41
C VAL A 126 3.17 -3.89 -3.19
N VAL A 127 2.15 -3.25 -2.60
CA VAL A 127 1.50 -3.79 -1.40
C VAL A 127 0.66 -5.03 -1.69
N GLU A 128 0.05 -5.15 -2.88
CA GLU A 128 -0.64 -6.37 -3.32
C GLU A 128 0.33 -7.56 -3.41
N LEU A 129 1.52 -7.37 -4.00
CA LEU A 129 2.52 -8.42 -4.09
C LEU A 129 3.00 -8.89 -2.70
N ILE A 130 3.26 -7.95 -1.78
CA ILE A 130 3.68 -8.29 -0.42
C ILE A 130 2.54 -8.97 0.33
N ALA A 131 1.31 -8.46 0.21
CA ALA A 131 0.14 -9.06 0.84
C ALA A 131 -0.07 -10.51 0.42
N MET A 132 0.09 -10.80 -0.87
CA MET A 132 -0.05 -12.14 -1.42
C MET A 132 1.15 -13.03 -1.12
N ARG A 133 2.37 -12.50 -1.05
CA ARG A 133 3.62 -13.23 -0.88
C ARG A 133 4.53 -12.63 0.21
N PRO A 134 4.06 -12.50 1.47
CA PRO A 134 4.79 -11.77 2.53
C PRO A 134 6.16 -12.35 2.87
N ASN A 135 6.34 -13.65 2.64
CA ASN A 135 7.56 -14.40 2.96
C ASN A 135 8.34 -14.85 1.72
N ASP A 136 8.07 -14.25 0.55
CA ASP A 136 8.82 -14.58 -0.67
C ASP A 136 10.30 -14.20 -0.49
N PRO A 137 11.24 -15.12 -0.73
CA PRO A 137 12.68 -14.84 -0.59
C PRO A 137 13.17 -13.66 -1.43
N ARG A 138 12.54 -13.38 -2.58
CA ARG A 138 12.90 -12.24 -3.44
C ARG A 138 12.58 -10.90 -2.78
N TYR A 139 11.55 -10.86 -1.92
CA TYR A 139 11.11 -9.66 -1.20
C TYR A 139 11.78 -9.55 0.18
N ASN A 140 12.34 -10.64 0.68
CA ASN A 140 13.09 -10.68 1.94
C ASN A 140 14.61 -10.54 1.72
N GLU A 141 14.99 -9.63 0.82
CA GLU A 141 16.40 -9.38 0.44
C GLU A 141 17.27 -8.94 1.63
N PHE A 142 16.68 -8.21 2.59
CA PHE A 142 17.42 -7.58 3.68
C PHE A 142 17.03 -8.14 5.04
N THR A 143 18.02 -8.52 5.83
CA THR A 143 17.82 -8.90 7.22
C THR A 143 17.56 -7.66 8.08
N LEU A 144 16.56 -7.71 8.97
CA LEU A 144 16.37 -6.75 10.04
C LEU A 144 17.11 -7.27 11.29
N GLU A 145 18.34 -6.80 11.50
CA GLU A 145 19.26 -7.34 12.51
C GLU A 145 18.67 -7.34 13.94
N GLU A 146 17.96 -6.25 14.30
CA GLU A 146 17.33 -6.11 15.62
C GLU A 146 16.10 -7.00 15.83
N ALA A 147 15.50 -7.54 14.76
CA ALA A 147 14.31 -8.37 14.84
C ALA A 147 14.22 -9.37 13.67
N PRO A 148 15.17 -10.33 13.56
CA PRO A 148 15.32 -11.19 12.38
C PRO A 148 14.15 -12.14 12.14
N ASN A 149 13.29 -12.35 13.14
CA ASN A 149 12.15 -13.27 13.06
C ASN A 149 10.83 -12.57 12.66
N LEU A 150 10.83 -11.23 12.51
CA LEU A 150 9.64 -10.53 12.04
C LEU A 150 9.44 -10.79 10.53
N ASP A 151 8.21 -11.07 10.17
CA ASP A 151 7.78 -11.23 8.78
C ASP A 151 6.97 -10.01 8.27
N ALA A 152 6.65 -10.01 6.98
CA ALA A 152 5.88 -8.94 6.35
C ALA A 152 4.37 -9.27 6.23
N THR A 153 3.82 -10.15 7.07
CA THR A 153 2.38 -10.40 7.11
C THR A 153 1.60 -9.16 7.53
N LEU A 154 0.40 -9.02 7.01
CA LEU A 154 -0.44 -7.83 7.16
C LEU A 154 -1.82 -8.22 7.69
N ASN A 155 -2.42 -7.36 8.51
CA ASN A 155 -3.78 -7.56 9.00
C ASN A 155 -4.83 -7.14 7.95
N TYR A 156 -4.53 -6.12 7.15
CA TYR A 156 -5.40 -5.62 6.08
C TYR A 156 -4.61 -4.79 5.07
N VAL A 157 -5.20 -4.61 3.90
CA VAL A 157 -4.66 -3.79 2.80
C VAL A 157 -5.71 -2.77 2.37
N ILE A 158 -5.28 -1.53 2.14
CA ILE A 158 -6.05 -0.51 1.45
C ILE A 158 -5.30 -0.19 0.15
N ALA A 159 -5.96 -0.35 -1.00
CA ALA A 159 -5.34 -0.14 -2.29
C ALA A 159 -6.15 0.89 -3.11
N ARG A 160 -5.53 2.02 -3.45
CA ARG A 160 -6.15 3.07 -4.23
C ARG A 160 -5.67 3.03 -5.67
N SER A 161 -6.59 2.76 -6.61
CA SER A 161 -6.30 2.61 -8.04
C SER A 161 -5.04 1.75 -8.29
N PRO A 162 -4.92 0.56 -7.65
CA PRO A 162 -3.70 -0.25 -7.70
C PRO A 162 -3.47 -0.82 -9.11
N ILE A 163 -2.22 -1.04 -9.49
CA ILE A 163 -1.89 -1.70 -10.75
C ILE A 163 -1.95 -3.22 -10.53
N SER A 164 -3.15 -3.77 -10.35
CA SER A 164 -3.35 -5.20 -10.09
C SER A 164 -3.15 -6.08 -11.33
N ASN A 165 -3.17 -5.47 -12.54
CA ASN A 165 -2.85 -6.16 -13.79
C ASN A 165 -1.82 -5.33 -14.59
N THR A 166 -0.57 -5.71 -14.47
CA THR A 166 0.58 -5.01 -15.07
C THR A 166 0.56 -5.06 -16.59
N ILE A 167 0.21 -6.22 -17.18
CA ILE A 167 0.12 -6.41 -18.63
C ILE A 167 -1.04 -5.60 -19.21
N ALA A 168 -2.23 -5.69 -18.63
CA ALA A 168 -3.38 -4.92 -19.13
C ALA A 168 -3.11 -3.41 -19.13
N ARG A 169 -2.45 -2.91 -18.07
CA ARG A 169 -2.02 -1.51 -18.01
C ARG A 169 -1.00 -1.16 -19.09
N TYR A 170 -0.02 -2.01 -19.36
CA TYR A 170 0.98 -1.79 -20.39
C TYR A 170 0.35 -1.77 -21.79
N GLU A 171 -0.51 -2.73 -22.10
CA GLU A 171 -1.20 -2.80 -23.38
C GLU A 171 -2.17 -1.60 -23.59
N ASN A 172 -2.84 -1.13 -22.53
CA ASN A 172 -3.61 0.11 -22.58
C ASN A 172 -2.71 1.33 -22.90
N ALA A 173 -1.54 1.43 -22.24
CA ALA A 173 -0.57 2.50 -22.53
C ALA A 173 -0.08 2.45 -23.99
N LYS A 174 0.20 1.25 -24.48
CA LYS A 174 0.66 1.01 -25.86
C LYS A 174 -0.43 1.36 -26.88
N SER A 175 -1.67 0.95 -26.68
CA SER A 175 -2.81 1.28 -27.55
C SER A 175 -3.06 2.79 -27.66
N LYS A 176 -2.82 3.52 -26.56
CA LYS A 176 -2.94 4.98 -26.47
C LYS A 176 -1.64 5.73 -26.80
N GLN A 177 -0.60 5.02 -27.20
CA GLN A 177 0.73 5.58 -27.54
C GLN A 177 1.33 6.41 -26.39
N ARG A 178 1.11 6.03 -25.16
CA ARG A 178 1.62 6.71 -23.95
C ARG A 178 3.06 6.32 -23.66
N LYS A 179 4.00 6.89 -24.41
CA LYS A 179 5.43 6.53 -24.38
C LYS A 179 6.05 6.53 -22.98
N ASN A 180 5.75 7.55 -22.16
CA ASN A 180 6.28 7.62 -20.78
C ASN A 180 5.77 6.47 -19.90
N MET A 181 4.50 6.08 -20.05
CA MET A 181 3.96 4.94 -19.29
C MET A 181 4.59 3.63 -19.75
N MET A 182 4.81 3.43 -21.06
CA MET A 182 5.50 2.25 -21.58
C MET A 182 6.93 2.20 -21.03
N HIS A 183 7.68 3.28 -21.16
CA HIS A 183 9.05 3.38 -20.65
C HIS A 183 9.13 3.09 -19.15
N ASN A 184 8.21 3.61 -18.34
CA ASN A 184 8.19 3.34 -16.89
C ASN A 184 7.98 1.85 -16.57
N ASN A 185 7.14 1.13 -17.34
CA ASN A 185 6.99 -0.31 -17.18
C ASN A 185 8.26 -1.04 -17.62
N GLU A 186 8.81 -0.68 -18.79
CA GLU A 186 10.01 -1.31 -19.35
C GLU A 186 11.25 -1.12 -18.46
N THR A 187 11.36 0.02 -17.77
CA THR A 187 12.43 0.29 -16.80
C THR A 187 12.23 -0.52 -15.50
N TYR A 188 10.99 -0.65 -15.04
CA TYR A 188 10.71 -1.35 -13.79
C TYR A 188 10.77 -2.87 -13.94
N PHE A 189 10.23 -3.40 -15.04
CA PHE A 189 10.24 -4.83 -15.34
C PHE A 189 11.45 -5.19 -16.23
N ASP A 190 12.62 -5.21 -15.63
CA ASP A 190 13.85 -5.63 -16.27
C ASP A 190 14.48 -6.80 -15.47
N PRO A 191 14.58 -8.02 -16.04
CA PRO A 191 14.17 -8.42 -17.40
C PRO A 191 12.64 -8.37 -17.62
N TRP A 192 12.22 -8.13 -18.87
CA TRP A 192 10.81 -7.89 -19.22
C TRP A 192 9.84 -8.97 -18.75
N ASP A 193 10.23 -10.23 -18.79
CA ASP A 193 9.37 -11.35 -18.35
C ASP A 193 8.94 -11.22 -16.88
N SER A 194 9.65 -10.41 -16.08
CA SER A 194 9.26 -10.13 -14.70
C SER A 194 7.90 -9.44 -14.57
N ILE A 195 7.39 -8.80 -15.62
CA ILE A 195 6.06 -8.18 -15.64
C ILE A 195 4.94 -9.21 -15.44
N HIS A 196 5.13 -10.45 -15.88
CA HIS A 196 4.19 -11.56 -15.68
C HIS A 196 4.33 -12.19 -14.29
N GLU A 197 5.56 -12.31 -13.82
CA GLU A 197 5.84 -12.86 -12.49
C GLU A 197 5.29 -11.94 -11.39
N ALA A 198 5.47 -10.63 -11.57
CA ALA A 198 5.02 -9.57 -10.66
C ALA A 198 3.59 -9.06 -10.99
N ASN A 199 2.74 -9.86 -11.62
CA ASN A 199 1.38 -9.48 -11.96
C ASN A 199 0.38 -10.07 -10.95
N PRO A 200 -0.19 -9.28 -10.01
CA PRO A 200 -1.14 -9.80 -9.03
C PRO A 200 -2.33 -10.53 -9.66
N GLN A 201 -2.85 -10.04 -10.79
CA GLN A 201 -3.93 -10.72 -11.52
C GLN A 201 -3.49 -12.10 -12.01
N GLU A 202 -2.32 -12.21 -12.64
CA GLU A 202 -1.85 -13.48 -13.17
C GLU A 202 -1.46 -14.48 -12.06
N ILE A 203 -1.06 -14.00 -10.90
CA ILE A 203 -0.83 -14.85 -9.71
C ILE A 203 -2.14 -15.58 -9.35
N LEU A 204 -3.26 -14.85 -9.30
CA LEU A 204 -4.59 -15.44 -9.06
C LEU A 204 -5.03 -16.34 -10.20
N ASP A 205 -4.83 -15.93 -11.45
CA ASP A 205 -5.25 -16.69 -12.64
C ASP A 205 -4.52 -18.04 -12.74
N ARG A 206 -3.26 -18.09 -12.29
CA ARG A 206 -2.48 -19.34 -12.21
C ARG A 206 -2.88 -20.23 -11.04
N GLY A 207 -3.76 -19.76 -10.15
CA GLY A 207 -4.17 -20.47 -8.95
C GLY A 207 -3.02 -20.70 -7.96
N GLU A 208 -2.08 -19.78 -7.86
CA GLU A 208 -1.00 -19.87 -6.89
C GLU A 208 -1.54 -19.85 -5.46
N VAL A 209 -0.93 -20.63 -4.58
CA VAL A 209 -1.26 -20.61 -3.16
C VAL A 209 -0.59 -19.40 -2.53
N VAL A 210 -1.38 -18.40 -2.20
CA VAL A 210 -0.92 -17.12 -1.66
C VAL A 210 -1.68 -16.73 -0.40
N SER A 211 -1.16 -15.78 0.35
CA SER A 211 -1.90 -15.12 1.43
C SER A 211 -2.94 -14.17 0.84
N LEU A 212 -4.12 -14.10 1.43
CA LEU A 212 -5.22 -13.24 1.00
C LEU A 212 -5.78 -12.45 2.20
N PRO A 213 -5.00 -11.50 2.76
CA PRO A 213 -5.51 -10.68 3.86
C PRO A 213 -6.70 -9.84 3.40
N PRO A 214 -7.60 -9.42 4.31
CA PRO A 214 -8.68 -8.51 3.98
C PRO A 214 -8.18 -7.29 3.21
N MET A 215 -8.85 -6.94 2.11
CA MET A 215 -8.44 -5.85 1.22
C MET A 215 -9.60 -4.89 0.92
N PHE A 216 -9.30 -3.60 0.83
CA PHE A 216 -10.22 -2.58 0.35
C PHE A 216 -9.64 -1.86 -0.86
N VAL A 217 -10.32 -1.95 -1.99
CA VAL A 217 -9.93 -1.30 -3.25
C VAL A 217 -10.84 -0.12 -3.53
N LEU A 218 -10.23 1.06 -3.74
CA LEU A 218 -10.91 2.28 -4.15
C LEU A 218 -10.48 2.63 -5.58
N GLN A 219 -11.45 2.83 -6.48
CA GLN A 219 -11.21 3.02 -7.91
C GLN A 219 -12.00 4.21 -8.46
N GLY A 220 -11.38 5.03 -9.31
CA GLY A 220 -12.08 6.05 -10.09
C GLY A 220 -12.75 5.47 -11.34
N SER A 221 -14.01 5.84 -11.63
CA SER A 221 -14.73 5.31 -12.81
C SER A 221 -14.23 5.86 -14.16
N LEU A 222 -13.50 6.96 -14.16
CA LEU A 222 -12.85 7.55 -15.35
C LEU A 222 -11.33 7.37 -15.33
N ASP A 223 -10.83 6.46 -14.52
CA ASP A 223 -9.41 6.13 -14.49
C ASP A 223 -8.99 5.46 -15.81
N ASP A 224 -8.21 6.18 -16.61
CA ASP A 224 -7.74 5.71 -17.90
C ASP A 224 -6.27 5.23 -17.86
N ASN A 225 -5.65 5.28 -16.67
CA ASN A 225 -4.32 4.73 -16.38
C ASN A 225 -4.43 3.29 -15.90
N VAL A 226 -5.24 3.08 -14.85
CA VAL A 226 -5.62 1.76 -14.34
C VAL A 226 -7.11 1.59 -14.57
N MET A 227 -7.47 0.79 -15.54
CA MET A 227 -8.85 0.68 -16.02
C MET A 227 -9.77 0.04 -14.99
N PRO A 228 -10.95 0.64 -14.70
CA PRO A 228 -11.88 0.12 -13.69
C PRO A 228 -12.30 -1.33 -13.92
N GLU A 229 -12.44 -1.75 -15.18
CA GLU A 229 -12.80 -3.13 -15.54
C GLU A 229 -11.71 -4.14 -15.16
N THR A 230 -10.43 -3.77 -15.22
CA THR A 230 -9.34 -4.65 -14.76
C THR A 230 -9.35 -4.80 -13.25
N GLN A 231 -9.72 -3.74 -12.52
CA GLN A 231 -9.88 -3.80 -11.06
C GLN A 231 -11.07 -4.67 -10.66
N ALA A 232 -12.21 -4.52 -11.32
CA ALA A 232 -13.38 -5.37 -11.08
C ALA A 232 -13.04 -6.84 -11.30
N HIS A 233 -12.29 -7.17 -12.34
CA HIS A 233 -11.85 -8.53 -12.62
C HIS A 233 -10.91 -9.07 -11.53
N PHE A 234 -9.93 -8.27 -11.07
CA PHE A 234 -9.04 -8.65 -9.97
C PHE A 234 -9.83 -8.94 -8.68
N VAL A 235 -10.77 -8.06 -8.33
CA VAL A 235 -11.64 -8.22 -7.16
C VAL A 235 -12.42 -9.52 -7.23
N ASP A 236 -13.00 -9.86 -8.38
CA ASP A 236 -13.73 -11.10 -8.56
C ASP A 236 -12.83 -12.34 -8.46
N CYS A 237 -11.58 -12.27 -8.96
CA CYS A 237 -10.61 -13.35 -8.83
C CYS A 237 -10.15 -13.51 -7.38
N TYR A 238 -9.91 -12.41 -6.67
CA TYR A 238 -9.53 -12.43 -5.26
C TYR A 238 -10.60 -13.09 -4.38
N ARG A 239 -11.87 -12.75 -4.60
CA ARG A 239 -13.03 -13.40 -3.93
C ARG A 239 -13.11 -14.89 -4.25
N ARG A 240 -12.96 -15.28 -5.51
CA ARG A 240 -12.97 -16.69 -5.93
C ARG A 240 -11.82 -17.50 -5.31
N ALA A 241 -10.70 -16.85 -5.06
CA ALA A 241 -9.57 -17.46 -4.35
C ALA A 241 -9.80 -17.56 -2.82
N GLY A 242 -10.93 -17.05 -2.31
CA GLY A 242 -11.32 -17.12 -0.88
C GLY A 242 -10.93 -15.88 -0.07
N GLY A 243 -10.42 -14.81 -0.70
CA GLY A 243 -10.09 -13.56 -0.03
C GLY A 243 -11.31 -12.68 0.26
N ASP A 244 -11.25 -11.97 1.37
CA ASP A 244 -12.24 -10.94 1.74
C ASP A 244 -11.80 -9.61 1.11
N ILE A 245 -12.59 -9.07 0.16
CA ILE A 245 -12.24 -7.84 -0.53
C ILE A 245 -13.47 -6.95 -0.74
N GLU A 246 -13.36 -5.70 -0.28
CA GLU A 246 -14.31 -4.63 -0.55
C GLU A 246 -13.86 -3.82 -1.77
N PHE A 247 -14.81 -3.35 -2.56
CA PHE A 247 -14.54 -2.59 -3.77
C PHE A 247 -15.50 -1.42 -3.91
N GLU A 248 -14.95 -0.19 -3.95
CA GLU A 248 -15.73 1.04 -4.13
C GLU A 248 -15.29 1.77 -5.39
N VAL A 249 -16.26 2.15 -6.22
CA VAL A 249 -16.01 2.90 -7.45
C VAL A 249 -16.56 4.33 -7.31
N PHE A 250 -15.68 5.32 -7.43
CA PHE A 250 -15.99 6.73 -7.35
C PHE A 250 -16.40 7.26 -8.71
N ALA A 251 -17.66 7.70 -8.83
CA ALA A 251 -18.23 8.19 -10.08
C ALA A 251 -17.50 9.45 -10.58
N ARG A 252 -17.14 9.46 -11.87
CA ARG A 252 -16.43 10.57 -12.54
C ARG A 252 -15.05 10.91 -11.97
N ALA A 253 -14.49 10.09 -11.09
CA ALA A 253 -13.15 10.26 -10.58
C ALA A 253 -12.11 9.68 -11.57
N GLU A 254 -11.04 10.44 -11.82
CA GLU A 254 -9.88 10.04 -12.62
C GLU A 254 -8.81 9.37 -11.74
N HIS A 255 -7.64 8.98 -12.31
CA HIS A 255 -6.59 8.27 -11.56
C HIS A 255 -6.07 9.00 -10.32
N ARG A 256 -5.97 10.34 -10.37
CA ARG A 256 -5.32 11.14 -9.31
C ARG A 256 -6.29 11.92 -8.41
N TRP A 257 -7.57 11.57 -8.42
CA TRP A 257 -8.63 12.32 -7.73
C TRP A 257 -8.37 12.54 -6.22
N VAL A 258 -7.77 11.58 -5.53
CA VAL A 258 -7.49 11.67 -4.08
C VAL A 258 -6.37 12.66 -3.72
N HIS A 259 -5.59 13.14 -4.69
CA HIS A 259 -4.51 14.09 -4.42
C HIS A 259 -4.98 15.54 -4.23
N THR A 260 -6.25 15.81 -4.46
CA THR A 260 -6.84 17.16 -4.34
C THR A 260 -8.00 17.13 -3.35
N PRO A 261 -8.09 18.07 -2.40
CA PRO A 261 -9.23 18.18 -1.52
C PRO A 261 -10.54 18.30 -2.30
N SER A 262 -11.50 17.44 -2.02
CA SER A 262 -12.83 17.43 -2.61
C SER A 262 -13.79 16.61 -1.75
N PRO A 263 -15.11 16.72 -1.91
CA PRO A 263 -16.06 15.87 -1.20
C PRO A 263 -15.85 14.37 -1.45
N GLU A 264 -15.41 14.01 -2.67
CA GLU A 264 -15.11 12.63 -3.01
C GLU A 264 -13.84 12.13 -2.30
N THR A 265 -12.83 12.99 -2.15
CA THR A 265 -11.61 12.70 -1.38
C THR A 265 -11.93 12.52 0.10
N ASP A 266 -12.74 13.42 0.67
CA ASP A 266 -13.17 13.33 2.07
C ASP A 266 -13.96 12.03 2.30
N ARG A 267 -14.90 11.69 1.40
CA ARG A 267 -15.64 10.44 1.45
C ARG A 267 -14.72 9.21 1.41
N ALA A 268 -13.71 9.21 0.55
CA ALA A 268 -12.77 8.10 0.47
C ALA A 268 -11.97 7.92 1.76
N ILE A 269 -11.51 9.02 2.33
CA ILE A 269 -10.76 9.00 3.60
C ILE A 269 -11.67 8.49 4.73
N ASP A 270 -12.91 8.91 4.81
CA ASP A 270 -13.86 8.42 5.81
C ASP A 270 -14.17 6.93 5.63
N MET A 271 -14.25 6.45 4.39
CA MET A 271 -14.39 5.01 4.11
C MET A 271 -13.13 4.23 4.56
N MET A 272 -11.93 4.76 4.32
CA MET A 272 -10.68 4.14 4.81
C MET A 272 -10.66 4.05 6.34
N LYS A 273 -11.03 5.14 7.05
CA LYS A 273 -11.14 5.16 8.52
C LYS A 273 -12.11 4.10 9.03
N ASN A 274 -13.30 4.02 8.43
CA ASN A 274 -14.32 3.03 8.80
C ASN A 274 -13.88 1.59 8.50
N TYR A 275 -13.19 1.37 7.39
CA TYR A 275 -12.60 0.09 7.06
C TYR A 275 -11.59 -0.34 8.12
N ILE A 276 -10.66 0.54 8.51
CA ILE A 276 -9.68 0.28 9.59
C ILE A 276 -10.42 -0.09 10.88
N ALA A 277 -11.43 0.69 11.29
CA ALA A 277 -12.20 0.41 12.50
C ALA A 277 -12.87 -0.98 12.46
N THR A 278 -13.45 -1.35 11.31
CA THR A 278 -14.08 -2.66 11.11
C THR A 278 -13.07 -3.81 11.24
N ARG A 279 -11.88 -3.68 10.61
CA ARG A 279 -10.84 -4.72 10.68
C ARG A 279 -10.28 -4.89 12.08
N LEU A 280 -10.03 -3.81 12.78
CA LEU A 280 -9.54 -3.84 14.17
C LEU A 280 -10.60 -4.38 15.14
N GLY A 281 -11.88 -4.07 14.92
CA GLY A 281 -12.99 -4.64 15.71
C GLY A 281 -13.08 -6.16 15.54
N ALA A 282 -12.84 -6.69 14.35
CA ALA A 282 -12.83 -8.12 14.08
C ALA A 282 -11.62 -8.86 14.68
N MET A 283 -10.54 -8.16 15.03
CA MET A 283 -9.33 -8.72 15.66
C MET A 283 -9.47 -8.86 17.19
N GLN A 284 -10.47 -8.19 17.78
CA GLN A 284 -10.69 -8.30 19.23
C GLN A 284 -11.34 -9.65 19.56
N PRO A 285 -10.88 -10.38 20.59
CA PRO A 285 -11.55 -11.60 21.02
C PRO A 285 -12.98 -11.28 21.43
N VAL A 286 -13.93 -12.05 20.90
CA VAL A 286 -15.33 -12.01 21.36
C VAL A 286 -15.30 -12.43 22.83
N GLY A 287 -15.56 -11.47 23.74
CA GLY A 287 -15.53 -11.63 25.18
C GLY A 287 -16.64 -12.54 25.71
#